data_4c185008914b53251a525fe5e5165963
#
_entry.id   4c185008914b53251a525fe5e5165963
#
_cell.length_a   1.000
_cell.length_b   1.000
_cell.length_c   1.000
_cell.angle_alpha   90.00
_cell.angle_beta   90.00
_cell.angle_gamma   90.00
#
_symmetry.space_group_name_H-M   'P 1'
#
loop_
_entity.id
_entity.type
_entity.pdbx_description
1 polymer ?
#
loop_
_entity_poly.entity_id
_entity_poly.type
_entity_poly.pdbx_seq_one_letter_code
_entity_poly.pdbx_strand_id
1 'polypeptide(L)'
;MATNCPVEVTPYDQSSLIKNPNVFNLNYTSQDFWSMKSKLVDFIRERFGPEGTEIPNTFDDFVESSIAIMLIENWAFLADTLSFKIDQIANELFIDTVTEVENAFRLARLVGFDPQPPIAARSLWVGTISNIQDVDVFIETPVRVDVANNGQTISIELFQADSDFRPLLDEDIIIPAGATTNQNIVGLEGRTTIDEYTGTGLPSQNIQLVSAPVIWDSIRVEVDGVLWDQVKYFTDSQPRKEYRVEFDSDWNAFIMFGNNRAGLIPSQGSRVRVTYRVGGGTIGNIVSNFVETQRQVRVPGKKFSIPITYRNYRRGEFGYDGDTIEDIRRKLPPFLRTQNRAVTGTDYKTLADQFATPYF
;
A
#
# COMPACT_ATOMS: atom_id res chain seq x y z
N MET A 1 -46.63 4.30 -43.61
CA MET A 1 -45.17 4.47 -43.71
C MET A 1 -44.62 4.35 -42.30
N ALA A 2 -44.18 3.19 -41.91
CA ALA A 2 -43.53 2.97 -40.64
C ALA A 2 -42.03 3.11 -40.88
N THR A 3 -41.43 4.13 -40.33
CA THR A 3 -39.98 4.34 -40.33
C THR A 3 -39.36 3.30 -39.41
N ASN A 4 -38.75 2.29 -39.98
CA ASN A 4 -37.81 1.42 -39.29
C ASN A 4 -36.64 2.30 -38.81
N CYS A 5 -36.60 2.60 -37.53
CA CYS A 5 -35.35 3.00 -36.86
C CYS A 5 -34.57 1.72 -36.60
N PRO A 6 -33.40 1.50 -37.23
CA PRO A 6 -32.49 0.48 -36.75
C PRO A 6 -32.03 0.92 -35.37
N VAL A 7 -32.35 0.16 -34.35
CA VAL A 7 -31.64 0.28 -33.05
C VAL A 7 -30.23 -0.19 -33.35
N GLU A 8 -29.31 0.75 -33.59
CA GLU A 8 -27.88 0.48 -33.53
C GLU A 8 -27.58 0.02 -32.11
N VAL A 9 -27.56 -1.29 -31.91
CA VAL A 9 -26.94 -1.87 -30.70
C VAL A 9 -25.46 -1.65 -30.90
N THR A 10 -24.95 -0.57 -30.30
CA THR A 10 -23.51 -0.36 -30.23
C THR A 10 -22.90 -1.59 -29.55
N PRO A 11 -21.91 -2.25 -30.17
CA PRO A 11 -21.24 -3.36 -29.54
C PRO A 11 -20.72 -2.88 -28.17
N TYR A 12 -20.93 -3.70 -27.13
CA TYR A 12 -20.45 -3.42 -25.80
C TYR A 12 -18.96 -3.08 -25.87
N ASP A 13 -18.63 -1.83 -25.56
CA ASP A 13 -17.26 -1.36 -25.64
C ASP A 13 -16.46 -1.90 -24.44
N GLN A 14 -15.74 -2.99 -24.65
CA GLN A 14 -14.87 -3.60 -23.65
C GLN A 14 -13.71 -2.67 -23.26
N SER A 15 -13.38 -1.66 -24.08
CA SER A 15 -12.29 -0.71 -23.79
C SER A 15 -12.57 0.11 -22.52
N SER A 16 -13.84 0.32 -22.18
CA SER A 16 -14.24 1.03 -20.95
C SER A 16 -13.94 0.26 -19.66
N LEU A 17 -13.71 -1.04 -19.73
CA LEU A 17 -13.36 -1.90 -18.60
C LEU A 17 -11.85 -1.99 -18.37
N ILE A 18 -11.04 -1.53 -19.32
CA ILE A 18 -9.58 -1.52 -19.21
C ILE A 18 -9.17 -0.27 -18.45
N LYS A 19 -8.79 -0.41 -17.18
CA LYS A 19 -8.35 0.71 -16.34
C LYS A 19 -7.03 1.34 -16.79
N ASN A 20 -6.22 0.63 -17.57
CA ASN A 20 -4.94 1.11 -18.06
C ASN A 20 -4.75 0.80 -19.55
N PRO A 21 -4.90 1.80 -20.45
CA PRO A 21 -4.79 1.60 -21.88
C PRO A 21 -3.38 1.24 -22.38
N ASN A 22 -2.35 1.38 -21.52
CA ASN A 22 -0.97 1.04 -21.85
C ASN A 22 -0.60 -0.42 -21.55
N VAL A 23 -1.52 -1.18 -20.96
CA VAL A 23 -1.31 -2.61 -20.70
C VAL A 23 -1.75 -3.40 -21.92
N PHE A 24 -0.84 -4.18 -22.47
CA PHE A 24 -1.12 -5.07 -23.60
C PHE A 24 -1.91 -6.28 -23.09
N ASN A 25 -3.23 -6.22 -23.17
CA ASN A 25 -4.09 -7.35 -22.81
C ASN A 25 -4.09 -8.38 -23.94
N LEU A 26 -3.74 -9.61 -23.59
CA LEU A 26 -3.83 -10.73 -24.50
C LEU A 26 -5.25 -11.27 -24.52
N ASN A 27 -5.78 -11.46 -25.72
CA ASN A 27 -7.05 -12.14 -25.94
C ASN A 27 -6.76 -13.63 -26.19
N TYR A 28 -6.90 -14.46 -25.15
CA TYR A 28 -6.62 -15.90 -25.21
C TYR A 28 -7.74 -16.69 -25.86
N THR A 29 -8.99 -16.25 -25.71
CA THR A 29 -10.14 -16.97 -26.21
C THR A 29 -10.41 -16.67 -27.68
N SER A 30 -10.02 -15.48 -28.17
CA SER A 30 -10.28 -14.99 -29.53
C SER A 30 -11.76 -15.12 -29.95
N GLN A 31 -12.67 -15.02 -29.01
CA GLN A 31 -14.10 -15.16 -29.19
C GLN A 31 -14.80 -13.85 -28.84
N ASP A 32 -15.68 -13.41 -29.72
CA ASP A 32 -16.53 -12.25 -29.51
C ASP A 32 -18.02 -12.62 -29.71
N PHE A 33 -18.91 -11.71 -29.37
CA PHE A 33 -20.35 -11.90 -29.48
C PHE A 33 -20.75 -12.38 -30.88
N TRP A 34 -20.23 -11.78 -31.94
CA TRP A 34 -20.61 -12.10 -33.32
C TRP A 34 -20.11 -13.47 -33.73
N SER A 35 -18.89 -13.84 -33.38
CA SER A 35 -18.35 -15.16 -33.66
C SER A 35 -19.10 -16.24 -32.89
N MET A 36 -19.51 -15.99 -31.64
CA MET A 36 -20.32 -16.88 -30.85
C MET A 36 -21.71 -17.05 -31.42
N LYS A 37 -22.37 -15.93 -31.77
CA LYS A 37 -23.70 -15.96 -32.42
C LYS A 37 -23.67 -16.77 -33.73
N SER A 38 -22.67 -16.47 -34.61
CA SER A 38 -22.52 -17.18 -35.87
C SER A 38 -22.37 -18.69 -35.67
N LYS A 39 -21.47 -19.11 -34.78
CA LYS A 39 -21.27 -20.53 -34.48
C LYS A 39 -22.51 -21.22 -33.93
N LEU A 40 -23.31 -20.56 -33.10
CA LEU A 40 -24.54 -21.10 -32.54
C LEU A 40 -25.61 -21.23 -33.65
N VAL A 41 -25.74 -20.22 -34.51
CA VAL A 41 -26.68 -20.27 -35.66
C VAL A 41 -26.27 -21.36 -36.64
N ASP A 42 -24.99 -21.47 -36.99
CA ASP A 42 -24.49 -22.48 -37.91
C ASP A 42 -24.69 -23.89 -37.34
N PHE A 43 -24.44 -24.09 -36.04
CA PHE A 43 -24.71 -25.35 -35.34
C PHE A 43 -26.18 -25.78 -35.43
N ILE A 44 -27.11 -24.85 -35.22
CA ILE A 44 -28.57 -25.15 -35.33
C ILE A 44 -28.94 -25.40 -36.78
N ARG A 45 -28.42 -24.63 -37.73
CA ARG A 45 -28.70 -24.81 -39.17
C ARG A 45 -28.22 -26.18 -39.66
N GLU A 46 -27.02 -26.60 -39.23
CA GLU A 46 -26.44 -27.90 -39.62
C GLU A 46 -27.25 -29.08 -39.08
N ARG A 47 -27.82 -29.00 -37.88
CA ARG A 47 -28.52 -30.12 -37.25
C ARG A 47 -30.01 -30.13 -37.50
N PHE A 48 -30.67 -28.99 -37.47
CA PHE A 48 -32.14 -28.86 -37.46
C PHE A 48 -32.71 -28.03 -38.62
N GLY A 49 -31.85 -27.45 -39.43
CA GLY A 49 -32.26 -26.66 -40.61
C GLY A 49 -32.84 -27.51 -41.74
N PRO A 50 -33.18 -26.89 -42.91
CA PRO A 50 -33.78 -27.58 -44.05
C PRO A 50 -32.98 -28.79 -44.58
N GLU A 51 -31.65 -28.73 -44.46
CA GLU A 51 -30.72 -29.81 -44.83
C GLU A 51 -30.07 -30.46 -43.61
N GLY A 52 -30.70 -30.37 -42.45
CA GLY A 52 -30.11 -30.83 -41.18
C GLY A 52 -29.85 -32.32 -41.13
N THR A 53 -28.76 -32.70 -40.47
CA THR A 53 -28.28 -34.07 -40.38
C THR A 53 -29.01 -34.93 -39.35
N GLU A 54 -29.57 -34.31 -38.27
CA GLU A 54 -30.25 -35.03 -37.19
C GLU A 54 -31.77 -35.07 -37.41
N ILE A 55 -32.44 -33.94 -37.45
CA ILE A 55 -33.87 -33.83 -37.62
C ILE A 55 -34.16 -32.70 -38.67
N PRO A 56 -34.08 -32.99 -39.96
CA PRO A 56 -34.20 -31.98 -41.01
C PRO A 56 -35.60 -31.31 -41.00
N ASN A 57 -35.63 -30.04 -41.40
CA ASN A 57 -36.83 -29.18 -41.48
C ASN A 57 -37.56 -28.98 -40.13
N THR A 58 -36.87 -29.09 -38.99
CA THR A 58 -37.50 -28.85 -37.67
C THR A 58 -37.45 -27.38 -37.30
N PHE A 59 -36.42 -26.64 -37.81
CA PHE A 59 -36.25 -25.23 -37.56
C PHE A 59 -35.78 -24.52 -38.83
N ASP A 60 -36.60 -23.59 -39.33
CA ASP A 60 -36.34 -22.78 -40.52
C ASP A 60 -36.43 -21.26 -40.30
N ASP A 61 -36.82 -20.84 -39.09
CA ASP A 61 -37.01 -19.44 -38.74
C ASP A 61 -35.70 -18.80 -38.21
N PHE A 62 -34.83 -18.41 -39.13
CA PHE A 62 -33.57 -17.71 -38.86
C PHE A 62 -33.68 -16.18 -38.95
N VAL A 63 -34.88 -15.63 -38.83
CA VAL A 63 -35.12 -14.18 -38.86
C VAL A 63 -34.73 -13.56 -37.54
N GLU A 64 -34.05 -12.40 -37.55
CA GLU A 64 -33.59 -11.71 -36.34
C GLU A 64 -34.72 -11.38 -35.34
N SER A 65 -35.97 -11.26 -35.78
CA SER A 65 -37.13 -11.05 -34.91
C SER A 65 -37.69 -12.33 -34.28
N SER A 66 -37.13 -13.48 -34.60
CA SER A 66 -37.56 -14.77 -34.04
C SER A 66 -37.16 -14.88 -32.55
N ILE A 67 -38.04 -15.43 -31.73
CA ILE A 67 -37.78 -15.71 -30.32
C ILE A 67 -36.59 -16.65 -30.17
N ALA A 68 -36.42 -17.61 -31.07
CA ALA A 68 -35.29 -18.54 -31.03
C ALA A 68 -33.94 -17.82 -31.27
N ILE A 69 -33.92 -16.92 -32.26
CA ILE A 69 -32.70 -16.12 -32.52
C ILE A 69 -32.40 -15.19 -31.33
N MET A 70 -33.41 -14.56 -30.72
CA MET A 70 -33.23 -13.75 -29.51
C MET A 70 -32.67 -14.57 -28.34
N LEU A 71 -33.06 -15.83 -28.18
CA LEU A 71 -32.46 -16.72 -27.18
C LEU A 71 -30.99 -17.06 -27.49
N ILE A 72 -30.69 -17.30 -28.79
CA ILE A 72 -29.31 -17.54 -29.24
C ILE A 72 -28.43 -16.32 -28.97
N GLU A 73 -28.93 -15.11 -29.19
CA GLU A 73 -28.23 -13.85 -28.88
C GLU A 73 -27.95 -13.70 -27.38
N ASN A 74 -28.92 -14.04 -26.53
CA ASN A 74 -28.71 -14.05 -25.08
C ASN A 74 -27.63 -15.05 -24.68
N TRP A 75 -27.58 -16.23 -25.26
CA TRP A 75 -26.52 -17.21 -25.03
C TRP A 75 -25.17 -16.74 -25.58
N ALA A 76 -25.14 -16.11 -26.76
CA ALA A 76 -23.94 -15.53 -27.32
C ALA A 76 -23.38 -14.40 -26.45
N PHE A 77 -24.24 -13.53 -25.90
CA PHE A 77 -23.88 -12.48 -24.97
C PHE A 77 -23.30 -13.05 -23.66
N LEU A 78 -23.95 -14.08 -23.11
CA LEU A 78 -23.41 -14.76 -21.91
C LEU A 78 -22.06 -15.38 -22.18
N ALA A 79 -21.89 -16.05 -23.32
CA ALA A 79 -20.63 -16.67 -23.73
C ALA A 79 -19.52 -15.63 -23.93
N ASP A 80 -19.81 -14.48 -24.54
CA ASP A 80 -18.90 -13.36 -24.73
C ASP A 80 -18.46 -12.80 -23.34
N THR A 81 -19.41 -12.61 -22.43
CA THR A 81 -19.12 -12.16 -21.06
C THR A 81 -18.21 -13.15 -20.30
N LEU A 82 -18.46 -14.44 -20.44
CA LEU A 82 -17.62 -15.48 -19.84
C LEU A 82 -16.22 -15.51 -20.47
N SER A 83 -16.14 -15.40 -21.80
CA SER A 83 -14.88 -15.32 -22.54
C SER A 83 -14.02 -14.15 -22.06
N PHE A 84 -14.63 -12.97 -21.95
CA PHE A 84 -13.97 -11.79 -21.40
C PHE A 84 -13.45 -12.01 -19.97
N LYS A 85 -14.25 -12.66 -19.11
CA LYS A 85 -13.83 -12.98 -17.74
C LYS A 85 -12.66 -13.97 -17.71
N ILE A 86 -12.65 -14.95 -18.61
CA ILE A 86 -11.53 -15.90 -18.74
C ILE A 86 -10.25 -15.15 -19.16
N ASP A 87 -10.35 -14.28 -20.15
CA ASP A 87 -9.21 -13.48 -20.63
C ASP A 87 -8.69 -12.54 -19.53
N GLN A 88 -9.60 -11.90 -18.78
CA GLN A 88 -9.24 -11.07 -17.63
C GLN A 88 -8.46 -11.87 -16.58
N ILE A 89 -8.98 -13.04 -16.17
CA ILE A 89 -8.32 -13.89 -15.19
C ILE A 89 -6.97 -14.36 -15.70
N ALA A 90 -6.88 -14.75 -16.99
CA ALA A 90 -5.62 -15.17 -17.58
C ALA A 90 -4.56 -14.05 -17.59
N ASN A 91 -4.97 -12.81 -17.91
CA ASN A 91 -4.08 -11.64 -17.86
C ASN A 91 -3.62 -11.32 -16.43
N GLU A 92 -4.47 -11.53 -15.42
CA GLU A 92 -4.11 -11.30 -14.01
C GLU A 92 -3.06 -12.29 -13.46
N LEU A 93 -2.74 -13.37 -14.17
CA LEU A 93 -1.72 -14.36 -13.77
C LEU A 93 -0.29 -13.92 -14.08
N PHE A 94 -0.08 -12.88 -14.88
CA PHE A 94 1.23 -12.43 -15.30
C PHE A 94 1.50 -10.99 -14.87
N ILE A 95 2.72 -10.75 -14.35
CA ILE A 95 3.10 -9.43 -13.84
C ILE A 95 3.06 -8.32 -14.90
N ASP A 96 3.28 -8.66 -16.17
CA ASP A 96 3.29 -7.70 -17.27
C ASP A 96 1.89 -7.22 -17.65
N THR A 97 0.87 -8.06 -17.41
CA THR A 97 -0.52 -7.79 -17.81
C THR A 97 -1.47 -7.57 -16.64
N VAL A 98 -1.05 -7.85 -15.41
CA VAL A 98 -1.88 -7.67 -14.20
C VAL A 98 -2.36 -6.22 -14.09
N THR A 99 -3.64 -6.02 -13.80
CA THR A 99 -4.26 -4.70 -13.64
C THR A 99 -4.71 -4.41 -12.21
N GLU A 100 -5.02 -5.46 -11.45
CA GLU A 100 -5.44 -5.32 -10.07
C GLU A 100 -4.23 -5.31 -9.12
N VAL A 101 -4.15 -4.27 -8.26
CA VAL A 101 -3.02 -4.05 -7.33
C VAL A 101 -2.82 -5.25 -6.41
N GLU A 102 -3.92 -5.81 -5.89
CA GLU A 102 -3.85 -6.95 -4.98
C GLU A 102 -3.23 -8.19 -5.64
N ASN A 103 -3.56 -8.46 -6.92
CA ASN A 103 -3.00 -9.57 -7.66
C ASN A 103 -1.49 -9.35 -7.94
N ALA A 104 -1.10 -8.11 -8.27
CA ALA A 104 0.31 -7.74 -8.43
C ALA A 104 1.11 -7.99 -7.15
N PHE A 105 0.57 -7.62 -5.98
CA PHE A 105 1.17 -7.88 -4.68
C PHE A 105 1.32 -9.37 -4.39
N ARG A 106 0.28 -10.17 -4.68
CA ARG A 106 0.31 -11.62 -4.51
C ARG A 106 1.37 -12.28 -5.39
N LEU A 107 1.45 -11.87 -6.67
CA LEU A 107 2.47 -12.36 -7.59
C LEU A 107 3.89 -11.99 -7.15
N ALA A 108 4.09 -10.76 -6.67
CA ALA A 108 5.37 -10.30 -6.15
C ALA A 108 5.82 -11.15 -4.95
N ARG A 109 4.92 -11.37 -3.99
CA ARG A 109 5.20 -12.20 -2.79
C ARG A 109 5.45 -13.66 -3.12
N LEU A 110 4.78 -14.20 -4.12
CA LEU A 110 5.00 -15.59 -4.56
C LEU A 110 6.46 -15.84 -4.91
N VAL A 111 7.14 -14.85 -5.46
CA VAL A 111 8.56 -14.92 -5.81
C VAL A 111 9.50 -14.34 -4.74
N GLY A 112 8.97 -13.99 -3.57
CA GLY A 112 9.74 -13.47 -2.43
C GLY A 112 10.07 -11.98 -2.49
N PHE A 113 9.44 -11.23 -3.41
CA PHE A 113 9.54 -9.78 -3.46
C PHE A 113 8.42 -9.17 -2.61
N ASP A 114 8.80 -8.38 -1.59
CA ASP A 114 7.85 -7.63 -0.77
C ASP A 114 7.76 -6.19 -1.31
N PRO A 115 6.60 -5.75 -1.82
CA PRO A 115 6.41 -4.36 -2.21
C PRO A 115 6.67 -3.41 -1.05
N GLN A 116 7.32 -2.28 -1.33
CA GLN A 116 7.74 -1.33 -0.32
C GLN A 116 6.58 -0.44 0.12
N PRO A 117 6.23 -0.42 1.42
CA PRO A 117 5.21 0.47 1.96
C PRO A 117 5.61 1.95 1.90
N PRO A 118 4.67 2.87 2.17
CA PRO A 118 4.96 4.29 2.26
C PRO A 118 6.06 4.61 3.28
N ILE A 119 6.89 5.58 2.94
CA ILE A 119 7.97 6.08 3.79
C ILE A 119 7.67 7.51 4.18
N ALA A 120 7.87 7.85 5.45
CA ALA A 120 7.70 9.21 5.95
C ALA A 120 8.77 10.14 5.36
N ALA A 121 8.35 11.32 4.95
CA ALA A 121 9.28 12.40 4.66
C ALA A 121 9.94 12.88 5.95
N ARG A 122 11.22 13.21 5.85
CA ARG A 122 12.04 13.71 6.93
C ARG A 122 12.51 15.11 6.64
N SER A 123 12.37 16.02 7.61
CA SER A 123 12.78 17.42 7.50
C SER A 123 13.55 17.85 8.76
N LEU A 124 14.45 18.82 8.60
CA LEU A 124 15.20 19.35 9.74
C LEU A 124 14.61 20.68 10.21
N TRP A 125 14.51 20.83 11.52
CA TRP A 125 13.84 21.93 12.17
C TRP A 125 14.75 22.65 13.16
N VAL A 126 14.42 23.91 13.43
CA VAL A 126 15.01 24.70 14.50
C VAL A 126 13.92 25.18 15.43
N GLY A 127 14.11 24.96 16.72
CA GLY A 127 13.31 25.54 17.80
C GLY A 127 14.00 26.80 18.34
N THR A 128 13.28 27.90 18.42
CA THR A 128 13.81 29.20 18.88
C THR A 128 12.95 29.76 19.98
N ILE A 129 13.58 30.24 21.07
CA ILE A 129 12.94 30.98 22.16
C ILE A 129 13.37 32.45 22.13
N SER A 130 12.45 33.34 22.52
CA SER A 130 12.70 34.81 22.46
C SER A 130 13.71 35.28 23.49
N ASN A 131 13.77 34.65 24.67
CA ASN A 131 14.63 35.06 25.78
C ASN A 131 15.43 33.89 26.33
N ILE A 132 16.70 34.13 26.63
CA ILE A 132 17.58 33.17 27.28
C ILE A 132 17.00 32.76 28.63
N GLN A 133 17.00 31.45 28.89
CA GLN A 133 16.60 30.88 30.18
C GLN A 133 17.83 30.46 30.98
N ASP A 134 17.71 30.50 32.29
CA ASP A 134 18.75 30.08 33.27
C ASP A 134 18.71 28.57 33.57
N VAL A 135 17.71 27.87 32.99
CA VAL A 135 17.50 26.43 33.15
C VAL A 135 17.22 25.81 31.80
N ASP A 136 17.49 24.52 31.68
CA ASP A 136 17.11 23.75 30.49
C ASP A 136 15.59 23.75 30.31
N VAL A 137 15.14 23.91 29.07
CA VAL A 137 13.75 23.85 28.71
C VAL A 137 13.47 22.51 28.03
N PHE A 138 12.69 21.68 28.69
CA PHE A 138 12.28 20.37 28.20
C PHE A 138 10.92 20.49 27.51
N ILE A 139 10.81 19.88 26.36
CA ILE A 139 9.59 19.87 25.54
C ILE A 139 9.24 18.43 25.25
N GLU A 140 8.11 17.99 25.81
CA GLU A 140 7.59 16.65 25.61
C GLU A 140 7.38 16.33 24.12
N THR A 141 7.92 15.21 23.68
CA THR A 141 7.80 14.71 22.32
C THR A 141 6.67 13.69 22.20
N PRO A 142 6.06 13.55 21.01
CA PRO A 142 6.27 14.35 19.78
C PRO A 142 5.56 15.72 19.81
N VAL A 143 6.22 16.76 19.32
CA VAL A 143 5.54 18.04 19.05
C VAL A 143 4.85 17.98 17.69
N ARG A 144 3.54 18.02 17.68
CA ARG A 144 2.74 17.92 16.43
C ARG A 144 2.57 19.28 15.77
N VAL A 145 2.83 19.31 14.48
CA VAL A 145 2.66 20.47 13.59
C VAL A 145 1.83 20.06 12.39
N ASP A 146 0.67 20.68 12.22
CA ASP A 146 -0.17 20.43 11.06
C ASP A 146 0.11 21.51 10.00
N VAL A 147 0.35 21.07 8.77
CA VAL A 147 0.79 21.90 7.65
C VAL A 147 -0.14 21.68 6.48
N ALA A 148 -0.62 22.77 5.88
CA ALA A 148 -1.36 22.69 4.62
C ALA A 148 -0.37 22.71 3.44
N ASN A 149 -0.34 21.63 2.66
CA ASN A 149 0.46 21.50 1.45
C ASN A 149 -0.42 21.01 0.31
N ASN A 150 -0.44 21.72 -0.80
CA ASN A 150 -1.24 21.39 -2.00
C ASN A 150 -2.72 21.07 -1.71
N GLY A 151 -3.32 21.80 -0.75
CA GLY A 151 -4.74 21.62 -0.39
C GLY A 151 -5.03 20.43 0.55
N GLN A 152 -4.00 19.69 0.97
CA GLN A 152 -4.11 18.65 1.97
C GLN A 152 -3.41 19.08 3.25
N THR A 153 -3.95 18.64 4.39
CA THR A 153 -3.30 18.85 5.70
C THR A 153 -2.47 17.63 6.01
N ILE A 154 -1.16 17.86 6.20
CA ILE A 154 -0.21 16.84 6.64
C ILE A 154 0.19 17.11 8.07
N SER A 155 0.33 16.08 8.87
CA SER A 155 0.86 16.17 10.22
C SER A 155 2.34 15.84 10.21
N ILE A 156 3.14 16.67 10.89
CA ILE A 156 4.57 16.44 11.10
C ILE A 156 4.80 16.36 12.60
N GLU A 157 5.46 15.33 13.04
CA GLU A 157 5.86 15.14 14.43
C GLU A 157 7.34 15.45 14.59
N LEU A 158 7.66 16.37 15.51
CA LEU A 158 9.02 16.81 15.81
C LEU A 158 9.58 16.02 16.97
N PHE A 159 10.81 15.57 16.81
CA PHE A 159 11.58 14.82 17.80
C PHE A 159 12.96 15.45 18.00
N GLN A 160 13.57 15.21 19.17
CA GLN A 160 14.98 15.47 19.37
C GLN A 160 15.80 14.59 18.41
N ALA A 161 16.90 15.11 17.89
CA ALA A 161 17.80 14.38 17.03
C ALA A 161 19.17 14.19 17.68
N ASP A 162 19.83 13.09 17.34
CA ASP A 162 21.24 12.86 17.66
C ASP A 162 22.20 13.69 16.75
N SER A 163 23.50 13.47 16.87
CA SER A 163 24.53 14.13 16.05
C SER A 163 24.43 13.81 14.56
N ASP A 164 23.83 12.68 14.20
CA ASP A 164 23.61 12.22 12.82
C ASP A 164 22.22 12.58 12.31
N PHE A 165 21.51 13.43 13.07
CA PHE A 165 20.14 13.83 12.82
C PHE A 165 19.13 12.65 12.79
N ARG A 166 19.39 11.58 13.56
CA ARG A 166 18.41 10.50 13.75
C ARG A 166 17.42 10.89 14.85
N PRO A 167 16.12 10.59 14.69
CA PRO A 167 15.13 10.92 15.71
C PRO A 167 15.31 10.07 16.96
N LEU A 168 15.31 10.71 18.12
CA LEU A 168 15.26 10.08 19.42
C LEU A 168 13.80 10.06 19.89
N LEU A 169 13.11 8.96 19.66
CA LEU A 169 11.65 8.88 19.81
C LEU A 169 11.18 8.95 21.26
N ASP A 170 12.02 8.58 22.19
CA ASP A 170 11.72 8.50 23.62
C ASP A 170 12.36 9.65 24.43
N GLU A 171 12.96 10.64 23.77
CA GLU A 171 13.65 11.76 24.41
C GLU A 171 12.94 13.09 24.15
N ASP A 172 12.88 13.94 25.17
CA ASP A 172 12.34 15.29 25.06
C ASP A 172 13.26 16.19 24.22
N ILE A 173 12.66 17.15 23.50
CA ILE A 173 13.44 18.21 22.84
C ILE A 173 13.97 19.14 23.92
N ILE A 174 15.30 19.38 23.95
CA ILE A 174 15.96 20.19 24.97
C ILE A 174 16.49 21.47 24.34
N ILE A 175 16.13 22.63 24.93
CA ILE A 175 16.83 23.90 24.70
C ILE A 175 17.69 24.14 25.93
N PRO A 176 19.01 24.06 25.81
CA PRO A 176 19.90 24.18 26.96
C PRO A 176 19.86 25.55 27.61
N ALA A 177 20.14 25.60 28.91
CA ALA A 177 20.32 26.84 29.63
C ALA A 177 21.38 27.75 28.94
N GLY A 178 21.08 29.02 28.80
CA GLY A 178 21.95 29.96 28.11
C GLY A 178 21.84 29.96 26.57
N ALA A 179 21.11 29.03 25.99
CA ALA A 179 20.81 28.99 24.53
C ALA A 179 19.46 29.60 24.22
N THR A 180 19.34 30.07 22.99
CA THR A 180 18.04 30.53 22.41
C THR A 180 17.53 29.61 21.32
N THR A 181 18.34 28.69 20.84
CA THR A 181 18.02 27.83 19.71
C THR A 181 18.46 26.38 19.94
N ASN A 182 17.65 25.44 19.42
CA ASN A 182 18.06 24.06 19.20
C ASN A 182 17.85 23.73 17.72
N GLN A 183 18.93 23.31 17.04
CA GLN A 183 18.93 22.90 15.63
C GLN A 183 18.88 21.38 15.43
N ASN A 184 18.96 20.62 16.52
CA ASN A 184 18.93 19.16 16.48
C ASN A 184 17.49 18.66 16.64
N ILE A 185 16.61 19.12 15.77
CA ILE A 185 15.20 18.72 15.73
C ILE A 185 14.91 18.12 14.36
N VAL A 186 14.36 16.91 14.37
CA VAL A 186 13.89 16.21 13.17
C VAL A 186 12.38 16.17 13.17
N GLY A 187 11.80 16.57 12.04
CA GLY A 187 10.38 16.41 11.75
C GLY A 187 10.15 15.20 10.86
N LEU A 188 9.33 14.29 11.31
CA LEU A 188 8.85 13.14 10.55
C LEU A 188 7.40 13.37 10.15
N GLU A 189 7.11 13.25 8.87
CA GLU A 189 5.74 13.28 8.38
C GLU A 189 4.97 12.07 8.92
N GLY A 190 3.67 12.26 9.17
CA GLY A 190 2.78 11.24 9.72
C GLY A 190 2.45 11.46 11.18
N ARG A 191 1.60 10.57 11.69
CA ARG A 191 1.06 10.63 13.05
C ARG A 191 1.29 9.31 13.76
N THR A 192 1.84 9.37 14.96
CA THR A 192 1.96 8.22 15.86
C THR A 192 0.60 7.83 16.44
N THR A 193 0.25 6.56 16.33
CA THR A 193 -0.98 5.94 16.80
C THR A 193 -0.66 4.72 17.64
N ILE A 194 -1.50 4.44 18.61
CA ILE A 194 -1.36 3.30 19.52
C ILE A 194 -2.66 2.53 19.50
N ASP A 195 -2.56 1.25 19.17
CA ASP A 195 -3.68 0.32 19.24
C ASP A 195 -3.40 -0.73 20.33
N GLU A 196 -4.45 -1.16 21.01
CA GLU A 196 -4.37 -2.17 22.08
C GLU A 196 -5.26 -3.35 21.73
N TYR A 197 -4.70 -4.52 21.83
CA TYR A 197 -5.36 -5.79 21.56
C TYR A 197 -5.12 -6.78 22.70
N THR A 198 -5.90 -7.85 22.71
CA THR A 198 -5.76 -8.92 23.70
C THR A 198 -5.19 -10.18 23.04
N GLY A 199 -4.18 -10.76 23.65
CA GLY A 199 -3.64 -12.05 23.23
C GLY A 199 -4.69 -13.14 23.33
N THR A 200 -4.87 -13.91 22.26
CA THR A 200 -5.84 -15.01 22.22
C THR A 200 -5.29 -16.32 22.78
N GLY A 201 -3.97 -16.45 22.87
CA GLY A 201 -3.31 -17.72 23.22
C GLY A 201 -3.38 -18.77 22.11
N LEU A 202 -3.89 -18.42 20.92
CA LEU A 202 -3.99 -19.32 19.78
C LEU A 202 -2.79 -19.19 18.84
N PRO A 203 -2.38 -20.26 18.19
CA PRO A 203 -1.30 -20.22 17.20
C PRO A 203 -1.62 -19.31 16.03
N SER A 204 -0.58 -18.63 15.51
CA SER A 204 -0.68 -17.78 14.31
C SER A 204 -1.76 -16.69 14.42
N GLN A 205 -1.89 -16.08 15.61
CA GLN A 205 -2.77 -14.94 15.78
C GLN A 205 -2.38 -13.84 14.79
N ASN A 206 -3.37 -13.32 14.06
CA ASN A 206 -3.22 -12.21 13.13
C ASN A 206 -4.03 -11.02 13.63
N ILE A 207 -3.41 -9.85 13.65
CA ILE A 207 -4.01 -8.59 14.12
C ILE A 207 -3.89 -7.57 12.99
N GLN A 208 -5.02 -7.07 12.49
CA GLN A 208 -5.05 -5.93 11.57
C GLN A 208 -5.00 -4.63 12.37
N LEU A 209 -4.12 -3.70 11.99
CA LEU A 209 -4.07 -2.36 12.56
C LEU A 209 -5.27 -1.52 12.09
N VAL A 210 -5.74 -0.63 12.97
CA VAL A 210 -6.98 0.13 12.74
C VAL A 210 -6.78 1.23 11.70
N SER A 211 -5.60 1.86 11.67
CA SER A 211 -5.33 3.02 10.83
C SER A 211 -4.35 2.70 9.71
N ALA A 212 -4.60 3.25 8.52
CA ALA A 212 -3.75 3.13 7.33
C ALA A 212 -3.64 4.50 6.62
N PRO A 213 -2.67 4.69 5.71
CA PRO A 213 -1.55 3.82 5.41
C PRO A 213 -0.51 3.79 6.53
N VAL A 214 0.09 2.62 6.78
CA VAL A 214 1.10 2.45 7.82
C VAL A 214 2.49 2.68 7.23
N ILE A 215 3.27 3.53 7.90
CA ILE A 215 4.63 3.89 7.48
C ILE A 215 5.58 2.72 7.72
N TRP A 216 6.44 2.46 6.73
CA TRP A 216 7.50 1.46 6.81
C TRP A 216 8.38 1.63 8.05
N ASP A 217 8.73 0.51 8.70
CA ASP A 217 9.64 0.42 9.85
C ASP A 217 9.21 1.23 11.10
N SER A 218 7.93 1.60 11.19
CA SER A 218 7.40 2.37 12.32
C SER A 218 6.72 1.55 13.39
N ILE A 219 6.53 0.24 13.15
CA ILE A 219 5.73 -0.63 14.02
C ILE A 219 6.57 -1.17 15.17
N ARG A 220 6.08 -0.96 16.39
CA ARG A 220 6.63 -1.53 17.63
C ARG A 220 5.54 -2.29 18.36
N VAL A 221 5.81 -3.53 18.71
CA VAL A 221 4.87 -4.42 19.41
C VAL A 221 5.39 -4.73 20.80
N GLU A 222 4.58 -4.44 21.80
CA GLU A 222 4.83 -4.78 23.20
C GLU A 222 3.75 -5.78 23.67
N VAL A 223 4.17 -6.85 24.31
CA VAL A 223 3.25 -7.80 24.95
C VAL A 223 3.56 -7.79 26.45
N ASP A 224 2.56 -7.39 27.26
CA ASP A 224 2.67 -7.21 28.69
C ASP A 224 3.88 -6.31 29.09
N GLY A 225 4.12 -5.25 28.30
CA GLY A 225 5.22 -4.29 28.52
C GLY A 225 6.59 -4.80 28.10
N VAL A 226 6.68 -5.93 27.43
CA VAL A 226 7.92 -6.47 26.86
C VAL A 226 7.93 -6.25 25.36
N LEU A 227 8.95 -5.59 24.85
CA LEU A 227 9.16 -5.37 23.43
C LEU A 227 9.44 -6.72 22.72
N TRP A 228 8.80 -6.91 21.59
CA TRP A 228 9.02 -8.04 20.68
C TRP A 228 9.78 -7.59 19.45
N ASP A 229 10.54 -8.50 18.84
CA ASP A 229 11.37 -8.20 17.68
C ASP A 229 10.61 -8.42 16.37
N GLN A 230 10.70 -7.45 15.45
CA GLN A 230 10.18 -7.62 14.09
C GLN A 230 11.14 -8.49 13.28
N VAL A 231 10.61 -9.52 12.63
CA VAL A 231 11.38 -10.42 11.77
C VAL A 231 10.70 -10.60 10.42
N LYS A 232 11.50 -10.82 9.38
CA LYS A 232 10.97 -11.18 8.05
C LYS A 232 10.42 -12.61 8.03
N TYR A 233 11.10 -13.52 8.71
CA TYR A 233 10.74 -14.94 8.84
C TYR A 233 10.97 -15.40 10.27
N PHE A 234 10.04 -16.17 10.81
CA PHE A 234 10.21 -16.76 12.13
C PHE A 234 11.36 -17.78 12.14
N THR A 235 12.11 -17.80 13.23
CA THR A 235 13.22 -18.73 13.42
C THR A 235 12.71 -20.08 13.94
N ASP A 236 13.01 -21.15 13.22
CA ASP A 236 12.52 -22.50 13.57
C ASP A 236 13.26 -23.21 14.74
N SER A 237 14.42 -22.68 15.15
CA SER A 237 15.29 -23.38 16.11
C SER A 237 14.83 -23.27 17.56
N GLN A 238 14.22 -22.16 17.96
CA GLN A 238 13.63 -21.92 19.28
C GLN A 238 12.60 -20.80 19.18
N PRO A 239 11.42 -20.94 19.83
CA PRO A 239 10.42 -19.88 19.81
C PRO A 239 10.95 -18.65 20.56
N ARG A 240 10.97 -17.51 19.87
CA ARG A 240 11.39 -16.20 20.40
C ARG A 240 10.23 -15.23 20.41
N LYS A 241 10.39 -14.12 21.12
CA LYS A 241 9.42 -13.01 21.12
C LYS A 241 9.54 -12.22 19.82
N GLU A 242 9.00 -12.79 18.76
CA GLU A 242 9.10 -12.29 17.40
C GLU A 242 7.71 -12.10 16.79
N TYR A 243 7.56 -11.10 15.95
CA TYR A 243 6.36 -10.88 15.13
C TYR A 243 6.76 -10.56 13.68
N ARG A 244 5.84 -10.83 12.76
CA ARG A 244 5.97 -10.45 11.35
C ARG A 244 4.94 -9.38 11.01
N VAL A 245 5.29 -8.53 10.05
CA VAL A 245 4.38 -7.55 9.48
C VAL A 245 4.14 -7.89 8.02
N GLU A 246 2.89 -7.90 7.62
CA GLU A 246 2.47 -7.99 6.23
C GLU A 246 1.60 -6.79 5.88
N PHE A 247 1.72 -6.28 4.65
CA PHE A 247 0.93 -5.16 4.17
C PHE A 247 0.00 -5.65 3.06
N ASP A 248 -1.19 -5.10 2.96
CA ASP A 248 -2.06 -5.32 1.79
C ASP A 248 -1.82 -4.25 0.71
N SER A 249 -2.68 -4.25 -0.32
CA SER A 249 -2.62 -3.30 -1.44
C SER A 249 -2.97 -1.86 -1.06
N ASP A 250 -3.66 -1.67 0.06
CA ASP A 250 -4.07 -0.37 0.59
C ASP A 250 -3.16 0.09 1.75
N TRP A 251 -2.04 -0.61 1.93
CA TRP A 251 -1.04 -0.37 2.98
C TRP A 251 -1.60 -0.49 4.41
N ASN A 252 -2.65 -1.32 4.60
CA ASN A 252 -3.01 -1.79 5.92
C ASN A 252 -1.96 -2.78 6.39
N ALA A 253 -1.55 -2.67 7.64
CA ALA A 253 -0.57 -3.59 8.21
C ALA A 253 -1.26 -4.68 9.04
N PHE A 254 -0.76 -5.89 8.92
CA PHE A 254 -1.17 -7.08 9.66
C PHE A 254 0.01 -7.59 10.47
N ILE A 255 -0.19 -7.73 11.77
CA ILE A 255 0.81 -8.28 12.68
C ILE A 255 0.51 -9.74 12.91
N MET A 256 1.47 -10.59 12.58
CA MET A 256 1.36 -12.05 12.70
C MET A 256 2.30 -12.54 13.80
N PHE A 257 1.76 -13.34 14.70
CA PHE A 257 2.52 -14.01 15.76
C PHE A 257 2.82 -15.47 15.42
N GLY A 258 3.75 -16.05 16.13
CA GLY A 258 4.19 -17.42 15.91
C GLY A 258 3.20 -18.49 16.39
N ASN A 259 3.66 -19.73 16.39
CA ASN A 259 2.90 -20.93 16.78
C ASN A 259 3.57 -21.75 17.89
N ASN A 260 4.50 -21.17 18.66
CA ASN A 260 5.35 -21.80 19.67
C ASN A 260 6.34 -22.84 19.14
N ARG A 261 6.37 -23.10 17.85
CA ARG A 261 7.45 -23.82 17.17
C ARG A 261 8.38 -22.85 16.48
N ALA A 262 7.79 -21.89 15.74
CA ALA A 262 8.44 -20.77 15.07
C ALA A 262 7.81 -19.49 15.58
N GLY A 263 8.53 -18.71 16.40
CA GLY A 263 8.00 -17.57 17.13
C GLY A 263 7.04 -17.94 18.28
N LEU A 264 7.02 -17.14 19.33
CA LEU A 264 6.12 -17.34 20.48
C LEU A 264 4.68 -16.94 20.17
N ILE A 265 3.74 -17.51 20.93
CA ILE A 265 2.32 -17.10 20.97
C ILE A 265 2.14 -16.11 22.12
N PRO A 266 1.52 -14.93 21.93
CA PRO A 266 1.06 -14.08 23.03
C PRO A 266 0.12 -14.87 23.95
N SER A 267 0.35 -14.84 25.27
CA SER A 267 -0.47 -15.58 26.22
C SER A 267 -1.93 -15.14 26.15
N GLN A 268 -2.86 -16.04 26.45
CA GLN A 268 -4.27 -15.69 26.52
C GLN A 268 -4.49 -14.60 27.57
N GLY A 269 -5.17 -13.52 27.18
CA GLY A 269 -5.45 -12.37 28.05
C GLY A 269 -4.29 -11.39 28.18
N SER A 270 -3.11 -11.63 27.57
CA SER A 270 -2.02 -10.67 27.57
C SER A 270 -2.40 -9.38 26.83
N ARG A 271 -1.89 -8.25 27.29
CA ARG A 271 -2.08 -6.95 26.64
C ARG A 271 -1.06 -6.80 25.52
N VAL A 272 -1.55 -6.74 24.29
CA VAL A 272 -0.73 -6.48 23.10
C VAL A 272 -0.91 -5.01 22.74
N ARG A 273 0.13 -4.22 22.94
CA ARG A 273 0.19 -2.79 22.58
C ARG A 273 1.01 -2.62 21.32
N VAL A 274 0.44 -1.98 20.33
CA VAL A 274 1.09 -1.70 19.06
C VAL A 274 1.20 -0.20 18.88
N THR A 275 2.42 0.30 18.81
CA THR A 275 2.71 1.70 18.50
C THR A 275 3.21 1.74 17.06
N TYR A 276 2.61 2.57 16.24
CA TYR A 276 2.96 2.69 14.82
C TYR A 276 2.64 4.09 14.30
N ARG A 277 3.14 4.41 13.11
CA ARG A 277 2.90 5.71 12.48
C ARG A 277 2.05 5.56 11.23
N VAL A 278 1.13 6.51 11.06
CA VAL A 278 0.20 6.57 9.93
C VAL A 278 0.51 7.80 9.11
N GLY A 279 0.55 7.64 7.79
CA GLY A 279 0.91 8.67 6.84
C GLY A 279 1.93 8.13 5.84
N GLY A 280 2.94 8.93 5.56
CA GLY A 280 3.94 8.63 4.54
C GLY A 280 3.54 9.21 3.20
N GLY A 281 4.53 9.35 2.34
CA GLY A 281 4.32 9.81 1.00
C GLY A 281 5.12 11.04 0.62
N THR A 282 5.10 11.31 -0.68
CA THR A 282 5.82 12.44 -1.29
C THR A 282 5.27 13.80 -0.87
N ILE A 283 4.03 13.83 -0.36
CA ILE A 283 3.39 15.06 0.12
C ILE A 283 4.14 15.69 1.30
N GLY A 284 4.81 14.87 2.10
CA GLY A 284 5.65 15.30 3.21
C GLY A 284 6.98 15.94 2.80
N ASN A 285 7.36 15.91 1.52
CA ASN A 285 8.57 16.53 0.99
C ASN A 285 8.38 18.06 0.85
N ILE A 286 8.16 18.75 1.99
CA ILE A 286 7.95 20.19 2.04
C ILE A 286 9.24 20.96 1.71
N VAL A 287 9.10 22.16 1.15
CA VAL A 287 10.25 23.03 0.86
C VAL A 287 10.82 23.65 2.15
N SER A 288 12.07 24.10 2.12
CA SER A 288 12.72 24.76 3.26
C SER A 288 12.02 26.08 3.61
N ASN A 289 11.95 26.41 4.90
CA ASN A 289 11.31 27.63 5.43
C ASN A 289 9.84 27.79 5.04
N PHE A 290 9.17 26.67 4.74
CA PHE A 290 7.76 26.66 4.35
C PHE A 290 6.84 26.79 5.57
N VAL A 291 7.27 26.24 6.70
CA VAL A 291 6.46 26.17 7.91
C VAL A 291 7.14 26.92 9.04
N GLU A 292 6.37 27.80 9.68
CA GLU A 292 6.71 28.42 10.94
C GLU A 292 5.51 28.28 11.88
N THR A 293 5.74 27.69 13.03
CA THR A 293 4.68 27.49 14.03
C THR A 293 5.17 27.82 15.41
N GLN A 294 4.27 28.26 16.28
CA GLN A 294 4.58 28.65 17.65
C GLN A 294 3.80 27.79 18.63
N ARG A 295 4.48 27.32 19.67
CA ARG A 295 3.90 26.57 20.77
C ARG A 295 4.30 27.19 22.11
N GLN A 296 3.39 27.15 23.08
CA GLN A 296 3.64 27.57 24.45
C GLN A 296 4.17 26.38 25.25
N VAL A 297 5.35 26.53 25.83
CA VAL A 297 6.00 25.50 26.65
C VAL A 297 6.22 26.00 28.05
N ARG A 298 5.92 25.17 29.04
CA ARG A 298 6.13 25.48 30.45
C ARG A 298 7.58 25.29 30.83
N VAL A 299 8.18 26.34 31.40
CA VAL A 299 9.55 26.26 31.90
C VAL A 299 9.58 25.55 33.27
N PRO A 300 10.42 24.52 33.48
CA PRO A 300 10.54 23.83 34.74
C PRO A 300 10.86 24.80 35.90
N GLY A 301 10.14 24.66 36.99
CA GLY A 301 10.29 25.52 38.17
C GLY A 301 9.78 26.96 38.05
N LYS A 302 9.26 27.36 36.90
CA LYS A 302 8.67 28.70 36.69
C LYS A 302 7.13 28.61 36.57
N LYS A 303 6.44 29.70 36.90
CA LYS A 303 4.97 29.80 36.83
C LYS A 303 4.46 30.31 35.45
N PHE A 304 5.34 30.51 34.52
CA PHE A 304 5.00 31.04 33.19
C PHE A 304 5.38 30.06 32.09
N SER A 305 4.73 30.19 30.95
CA SER A 305 5.06 29.50 29.70
C SER A 305 5.75 30.48 28.75
N ILE A 306 6.67 29.97 27.95
CA ILE A 306 7.36 30.73 26.92
C ILE A 306 6.95 30.24 25.54
N PRO A 307 6.83 31.14 24.55
CA PRO A 307 6.61 30.73 23.18
C PRO A 307 7.91 30.19 22.59
N ILE A 308 7.78 29.03 21.95
CA ILE A 308 8.82 28.45 21.12
C ILE A 308 8.36 28.46 19.69
N THR A 309 9.18 29.02 18.82
CA THR A 309 8.94 29.05 17.37
C THR A 309 9.71 27.93 16.72
N TYR A 310 9.01 27.05 16.00
CA TYR A 310 9.59 25.98 15.21
C TYR A 310 9.54 26.34 13.73
N ARG A 311 10.65 26.17 13.04
CA ARG A 311 10.76 26.40 11.60
C ARG A 311 11.57 25.31 10.93
N ASN A 312 11.09 24.79 9.78
CA ASN A 312 11.85 23.87 8.98
C ASN A 312 12.92 24.61 8.18
N TYR A 313 14.18 24.51 8.55
CA TYR A 313 15.29 25.18 7.87
C TYR A 313 15.83 24.38 6.68
N ARG A 314 15.54 23.08 6.61
CA ARG A 314 15.80 22.24 5.43
C ARG A 314 14.50 21.66 4.87
N ARG A 315 14.53 21.38 3.57
CA ARG A 315 13.40 20.71 2.88
C ARG A 315 13.16 19.32 3.45
N GLY A 316 11.95 18.83 3.31
CA GLY A 316 11.60 17.43 3.53
C GLY A 316 12.14 16.57 2.40
N GLU A 317 12.66 15.40 2.73
CA GLU A 317 13.26 14.44 1.81
C GLU A 317 12.81 13.02 2.18
N PHE A 318 13.01 12.08 1.25
CA PHE A 318 12.76 10.64 1.43
C PHE A 318 11.30 10.21 1.53
N GLY A 319 10.33 11.13 1.49
CA GLY A 319 8.92 10.76 1.42
C GLY A 319 8.62 9.95 0.16
N TYR A 320 7.95 8.79 0.33
CA TYR A 320 7.62 7.85 -0.72
C TYR A 320 6.20 7.31 -0.52
N ASP A 321 5.41 7.22 -1.60
CA ASP A 321 3.98 6.86 -1.52
C ASP A 321 3.73 5.34 -1.43
N GLY A 322 4.79 4.54 -1.49
CA GLY A 322 4.72 3.09 -1.61
C GLY A 322 4.76 2.62 -3.06
N ASP A 323 5.00 1.32 -3.25
CA ASP A 323 5.13 0.74 -4.59
C ASP A 323 3.78 0.67 -5.31
N THR A 324 3.75 1.20 -6.52
CA THR A 324 2.65 1.04 -7.47
C THR A 324 2.83 -0.26 -8.28
N ILE A 325 1.80 -0.66 -9.05
CA ILE A 325 1.92 -1.78 -10.00
C ILE A 325 3.09 -1.57 -10.95
N GLU A 326 3.28 -0.34 -11.44
CA GLU A 326 4.38 -0.01 -12.36
C GLU A 326 5.74 -0.13 -11.68
N ASP A 327 5.83 0.22 -10.39
CA ASP A 327 7.06 0.03 -9.62
C ASP A 327 7.36 -1.45 -9.44
N ILE A 328 6.35 -2.27 -9.15
CA ILE A 328 6.50 -3.72 -9.03
C ILE A 328 6.97 -4.31 -10.37
N ARG A 329 6.33 -3.95 -11.49
CA ARG A 329 6.75 -4.39 -12.84
C ARG A 329 8.20 -4.05 -13.14
N ARG A 330 8.64 -2.85 -12.74
CA ARG A 330 10.01 -2.39 -12.96
C ARG A 330 11.02 -3.08 -12.04
N LYS A 331 10.69 -3.27 -10.75
CA LYS A 331 11.59 -3.78 -9.72
C LYS A 331 11.70 -5.31 -9.70
N LEU A 332 10.62 -6.02 -10.05
CA LEU A 332 10.55 -7.48 -9.96
C LEU A 332 11.53 -8.22 -10.88
N PRO A 333 11.66 -7.89 -12.19
CA PRO A 333 12.59 -8.60 -13.07
C PRO A 333 14.06 -8.50 -12.64
N PRO A 334 14.61 -7.31 -12.27
CA PRO A 334 15.95 -7.22 -11.71
C PRO A 334 16.11 -8.05 -10.44
N PHE A 335 15.13 -8.00 -9.51
CA PHE A 335 15.13 -8.79 -8.28
C PHE A 335 15.27 -10.30 -8.56
N LEU A 336 14.47 -10.84 -9.46
CA LEU A 336 14.53 -12.25 -9.85
C LEU A 336 15.88 -12.64 -10.45
N ARG A 337 16.51 -11.75 -11.20
CA ARG A 337 17.85 -12.01 -11.78
C ARG A 337 18.95 -12.11 -10.75
N THR A 338 18.86 -11.35 -9.66
CA THR A 338 19.89 -11.36 -8.60
C THR A 338 19.89 -12.66 -7.82
N GLN A 339 18.76 -13.35 -7.67
CA GLN A 339 18.60 -14.54 -6.83
C GLN A 339 19.21 -14.38 -5.44
N ASN A 340 19.07 -13.19 -4.83
CA ASN A 340 19.70 -12.77 -3.58
C ASN A 340 21.24 -12.88 -3.58
N ARG A 341 21.86 -12.72 -4.76
CA ARG A 341 23.30 -12.84 -4.94
C ARG A 341 23.81 -11.71 -5.82
N ALA A 342 24.79 -10.96 -5.32
CA ALA A 342 25.43 -9.87 -6.06
C ALA A 342 26.69 -10.42 -6.80
N VAL A 343 26.64 -10.43 -8.12
CA VAL A 343 27.76 -10.83 -8.98
C VAL A 343 28.15 -9.69 -9.93
N THR A 344 27.16 -9.00 -10.49
CA THR A 344 27.36 -7.87 -11.40
C THR A 344 27.14 -6.54 -10.71
N GLY A 345 27.67 -5.44 -11.28
CA GLY A 345 27.41 -4.08 -10.76
C GLY A 345 25.91 -3.74 -10.72
N THR A 346 25.11 -4.29 -11.63
CA THR A 346 23.64 -4.13 -11.64
C THR A 346 22.99 -4.85 -10.47
N ASP A 347 23.50 -6.05 -10.10
CA ASP A 347 22.96 -6.80 -8.96
C ASP A 347 23.21 -6.05 -7.64
N TYR A 348 24.42 -5.46 -7.47
CA TYR A 348 24.71 -4.62 -6.31
C TYR A 348 23.75 -3.44 -6.20
N LYS A 349 23.47 -2.75 -7.31
CA LYS A 349 22.51 -1.65 -7.33
C LYS A 349 21.11 -2.14 -6.95
N THR A 350 20.63 -3.23 -7.57
CA THR A 350 19.29 -3.79 -7.29
C THR A 350 19.14 -4.21 -5.83
N LEU A 351 20.16 -4.84 -5.24
CA LEU A 351 20.15 -5.21 -3.83
C LEU A 351 20.24 -3.97 -2.93
N ALA A 352 21.07 -2.98 -3.25
CA ALA A 352 21.15 -1.74 -2.50
C ALA A 352 19.82 -0.98 -2.50
N ASP A 353 19.13 -0.92 -3.64
CA ASP A 353 17.82 -0.28 -3.76
C ASP A 353 16.74 -0.96 -2.87
N GLN A 354 16.88 -2.26 -2.58
CA GLN A 354 15.99 -2.97 -1.65
C GLN A 354 16.24 -2.65 -0.18
N PHE A 355 17.50 -2.31 0.15
CA PHE A 355 17.93 -1.96 1.51
C PHE A 355 18.06 -0.45 1.73
N ALA A 356 17.85 0.37 0.70
CA ALA A 356 17.82 1.82 0.81
C ALA A 356 16.55 2.28 1.53
N THR A 357 16.38 1.81 2.76
CA THR A 357 15.47 2.45 3.70
C THR A 357 16.17 3.69 4.22
N PRO A 358 15.53 4.87 4.25
CA PRO A 358 16.06 5.99 5.01
C PRO A 358 16.16 5.54 6.45
N TYR A 359 17.37 5.55 6.97
CA TYR A 359 17.65 5.15 8.35
C TYR A 359 16.82 5.98 9.31
N PHE A 360 16.01 5.31 10.12
CA PHE A 360 15.45 5.87 11.34
C PHE A 360 16.44 5.71 12.48
#